data_16015a7f3fb9dc5c430fa74fbc1abcc8
#
_entry.id   16015a7f3fb9dc5c430fa74fbc1abcc8
#
_cell.length_a   1.000
_cell.length_b   1.000
_cell.length_c   1.000
_cell.angle_alpha   90.00
_cell.angle_beta   90.00
_cell.angle_gamma   90.00
#
_symmetry.space_group_name_H-M   'P 1'
#
loop_
_entity.id
_entity.type
_entity.pdbx_description
1 polymer ?
#
loop_
_entity_poly.entity_id
_entity_poly.type
_entity_poly.pdbx_seq_one_letter_code
_entity_poly.pdbx_strand_id
1 'polypeptide(L)'
;MCLLGCDIGSSSIKVSIVDEETGLTIGADFYPKEEAPIKALRPGWAEQNPEDWWSYVKIAMKGAMSKAKVKGEDIKAIGISYQMHGLVVVDKKMEVLRPSIIWCDSRAVPYGERAFKNIGEKRCLSHLLNSPGNFTASKLAWIKEYEPDIYDRIHKIMLPGDFIAMRLTGDIVTTVSGLSEGIFWDFKNNALSEELMNYYGFSKDLIADIRPTFGLQGEVTASVAAELGLKKGTPVTYRAGDQPNNALSLNVLNPGEIAATGGTSGVVYGVNGKVNYDTLSRVNTFAHVNHTMEQTRLGVLLCINGVGILNSWIKRNIAPEGINYNELNDLAATVPIGCDGLSILPFGNGAERMLQNKQIDCSVHGLNFNIHTKAHMARAAQEGIVFAFKYGMDIMNEMGIDIQVIRAGNANLFLSPIFRDALAGVTGTVIELYDTNGAVGAAKGAGIGAGIYKNAEEAFASLKKINVIEPDGFKANAYCGAFEIWKERLEQSI
;
A
#
# COMPACT_ATOMS: atom_id res chain seq x y z
N MET A 1 -19.67 15.65 16.21
CA MET A 1 -18.97 14.47 16.72
C MET A 1 -17.88 14.06 15.73
N CYS A 2 -16.92 13.22 16.12
CA CYS A 2 -15.71 13.04 15.29
C CYS A 2 -15.30 11.58 15.18
N LEU A 3 -14.59 11.27 14.10
CA LEU A 3 -13.93 10.00 13.82
C LEU A 3 -12.42 10.20 13.88
N LEU A 4 -11.71 9.26 14.48
CA LEU A 4 -10.25 9.29 14.57
C LEU A 4 -9.66 8.20 13.67
N GLY A 5 -8.76 8.58 12.77
CA GLY A 5 -8.02 7.64 11.93
C GLY A 5 -6.53 7.73 12.20
N CYS A 6 -5.90 6.56 12.34
CA CYS A 6 -4.45 6.41 12.46
C CYS A 6 -3.90 5.73 11.21
N ASP A 7 -2.78 6.20 10.71
CA ASP A 7 -2.02 5.57 9.64
C ASP A 7 -0.60 5.27 10.14
N ILE A 8 -0.34 3.98 10.39
CA ILE A 8 0.88 3.48 11.04
C ILE A 8 1.92 3.15 9.96
N GLY A 9 2.61 4.17 9.48
CA GLY A 9 3.68 4.00 8.50
C GLY A 9 5.03 3.65 9.15
N SER A 10 5.97 3.16 8.35
CA SER A 10 7.34 2.87 8.81
C SER A 10 8.17 4.15 9.04
N SER A 11 7.89 5.24 8.32
CA SER A 11 8.59 6.51 8.50
C SER A 11 7.97 7.39 9.58
N SER A 12 6.64 7.37 9.73
CA SER A 12 5.89 8.17 10.71
C SER A 12 4.48 7.64 10.89
N ILE A 13 3.89 7.97 12.03
CA ILE A 13 2.48 7.73 12.32
C ILE A 13 1.72 9.03 12.06
N LYS A 14 0.66 8.95 11.25
CA LYS A 14 -0.24 10.08 10.96
C LYS A 14 -1.58 9.85 11.63
N VAL A 15 -2.16 10.89 12.19
CA VAL A 15 -3.50 10.86 12.79
C VAL A 15 -4.34 11.99 12.23
N SER A 16 -5.57 11.70 11.85
CA SER A 16 -6.56 12.67 11.39
C SER A 16 -7.84 12.56 12.22
N ILE A 17 -8.40 13.71 12.54
CA ILE A 17 -9.73 13.86 13.14
C ILE A 17 -10.67 14.35 12.03
N VAL A 18 -11.71 13.57 11.78
CA VAL A 18 -12.72 13.86 10.76
C VAL A 18 -14.04 14.13 11.45
N ASP A 19 -14.67 15.25 11.11
CA ASP A 19 -16.02 15.56 11.58
C ASP A 19 -17.03 14.62 10.89
N GLU A 20 -17.89 13.97 11.67
CA GLU A 20 -18.77 12.90 11.15
C GLU A 20 -19.87 13.43 10.23
N GLU A 21 -20.33 14.67 10.42
CA GLU A 21 -21.43 15.24 9.62
C GLU A 21 -20.92 15.80 8.29
N THR A 22 -19.81 16.54 8.34
CA THR A 22 -19.24 17.16 7.14
C THR A 22 -18.29 16.25 6.37
N GLY A 23 -17.77 15.21 7.03
CA GLY A 23 -16.74 14.34 6.47
C GLY A 23 -15.39 15.03 6.20
N LEU A 24 -15.19 16.24 6.75
CA LEU A 24 -13.98 17.02 6.56
C LEU A 24 -12.98 16.80 7.69
N THR A 25 -11.70 16.89 7.38
CA THR A 25 -10.63 16.85 8.37
C THR A 25 -10.61 18.17 9.15
N ILE A 26 -10.78 18.11 10.47
CA ILE A 26 -10.77 19.27 11.37
C ILE A 26 -9.48 19.38 12.19
N GLY A 27 -8.64 18.35 12.19
CA GLY A 27 -7.33 18.37 12.82
C GLY A 27 -6.51 17.18 12.39
N ALA A 28 -5.21 17.37 12.26
CA ALA A 28 -4.28 16.29 11.94
C ALA A 28 -2.91 16.56 12.55
N ASP A 29 -2.21 15.49 12.89
CA ASP A 29 -0.81 15.55 13.30
C ASP A 29 -0.08 14.28 12.92
N PHE A 30 1.25 14.29 13.02
CA PHE A 30 2.07 13.13 12.78
C PHE A 30 3.30 13.13 13.68
N TYR A 31 3.84 11.96 13.94
CA TYR A 31 5.07 11.80 14.72
C TYR A 31 5.80 10.50 14.29
N PRO A 32 7.13 10.47 14.28
CA PRO A 32 8.07 11.56 14.57
C PRO A 32 8.10 12.61 13.43
N LYS A 33 8.70 13.77 13.70
CA LYS A 33 8.82 14.87 12.70
C LYS A 33 9.94 14.61 11.69
N GLU A 34 10.90 13.79 12.05
CA GLU A 34 11.90 13.18 11.18
C GLU A 34 11.54 11.71 10.95
N GLU A 35 12.12 11.08 9.94
CA GLU A 35 11.80 9.68 9.66
C GLU A 35 12.18 8.76 10.83
N ALA A 36 11.25 7.89 11.21
CA ALA A 36 11.49 6.88 12.23
C ALA A 36 12.61 5.93 11.79
N PRO A 37 13.57 5.60 12.68
CA PRO A 37 14.70 4.77 12.31
C PRO A 37 14.27 3.33 11.99
N ILE A 38 14.85 2.78 10.92
CA ILE A 38 14.80 1.36 10.61
C ILE A 38 16.12 0.73 11.02
N LYS A 39 16.08 -0.30 11.86
CA LYS A 39 17.27 -1.00 12.31
C LYS A 39 17.64 -2.10 11.31
N ALA A 40 18.78 -1.94 10.65
CA ALA A 40 19.34 -2.89 9.69
C ALA A 40 20.62 -3.52 10.28
N LEU A 41 20.50 -4.66 10.96
CA LEU A 41 21.65 -5.36 11.57
C LEU A 41 22.52 -6.09 10.54
N ARG A 42 21.97 -6.42 9.39
CA ARG A 42 22.63 -7.08 8.24
C ARG A 42 22.05 -6.54 6.94
N PRO A 43 22.74 -6.64 5.81
CA PRO A 43 22.17 -6.32 4.51
C PRO A 43 20.86 -7.07 4.28
N GLY A 44 19.83 -6.36 3.83
CA GLY A 44 18.49 -6.91 3.58
C GLY A 44 17.62 -7.11 4.83
N TRP A 45 18.12 -6.81 6.04
CA TRP A 45 17.32 -6.85 7.26
C TRP A 45 16.71 -5.47 7.54
N ALA A 46 15.47 -5.47 8.04
CA ALA A 46 14.78 -4.25 8.44
C ALA A 46 13.83 -4.53 9.62
N GLU A 47 14.09 -3.90 10.73
CA GLU A 47 13.34 -4.06 11.98
C GLU A 47 12.95 -2.72 12.57
N GLN A 48 11.78 -2.70 13.23
CA GLN A 48 11.34 -1.59 14.10
C GLN A 48 10.78 -2.13 15.40
N ASN A 49 10.92 -1.37 16.49
CA ASN A 49 10.33 -1.75 17.76
C ASN A 49 8.84 -1.36 17.79
N PRO A 50 7.89 -2.30 17.97
CA PRO A 50 6.47 -1.98 18.05
C PRO A 50 6.08 -0.99 19.16
N GLU A 51 6.84 -0.97 20.26
CA GLU A 51 6.60 -0.02 21.36
C GLU A 51 6.91 1.43 20.96
N ASP A 52 7.81 1.64 20.00
CA ASP A 52 8.04 2.97 19.43
C ASP A 52 6.81 3.43 18.63
N TRP A 53 6.21 2.54 17.83
CA TRP A 53 4.96 2.86 17.12
C TRP A 53 3.85 3.26 18.10
N TRP A 54 3.67 2.51 19.19
CA TRP A 54 2.70 2.84 20.21
C TRP A 54 2.96 4.22 20.84
N SER A 55 4.23 4.51 21.13
CA SER A 55 4.63 5.82 21.68
C SER A 55 4.34 6.96 20.69
N TYR A 56 4.61 6.74 19.41
CA TYR A 56 4.33 7.71 18.34
C TYR A 56 2.82 7.91 18.12
N VAL A 57 2.03 6.84 18.17
CA VAL A 57 0.55 6.92 18.13
C VAL A 57 0.03 7.83 19.25
N LYS A 58 0.52 7.65 20.47
CA LYS A 58 0.10 8.47 21.62
C LYS A 58 0.37 9.96 21.41
N ILE A 59 1.54 10.29 20.88
CA ILE A 59 1.92 11.69 20.61
C ILE A 59 1.07 12.27 19.47
N ALA A 60 0.95 11.54 18.35
CA ALA A 60 0.21 12.00 17.19
C ALA A 60 -1.29 12.15 17.48
N MET A 61 -1.91 11.24 18.25
CA MET A 61 -3.31 11.34 18.66
C MET A 61 -3.56 12.60 19.50
N LYS A 62 -2.75 12.82 20.54
CA LYS A 62 -2.86 14.02 21.37
C LYS A 62 -2.69 15.31 20.56
N GLY A 63 -1.72 15.32 19.65
CA GLY A 63 -1.47 16.45 18.76
C GLY A 63 -2.66 16.74 17.82
N ALA A 64 -3.22 15.69 17.19
CA ALA A 64 -4.37 15.84 16.30
C ALA A 64 -5.63 16.31 17.04
N MET A 65 -5.94 15.75 18.21
CA MET A 65 -7.06 16.18 19.05
C MET A 65 -6.91 17.63 19.52
N SER A 66 -5.71 18.03 19.92
CA SER A 66 -5.41 19.41 20.33
C SER A 66 -5.64 20.41 19.19
N LYS A 67 -5.15 20.08 17.97
CA LYS A 67 -5.35 20.92 16.78
C LYS A 67 -6.81 21.00 16.34
N ALA A 68 -7.53 19.89 16.46
CA ALA A 68 -8.98 19.85 16.21
C ALA A 68 -9.81 20.55 17.30
N LYS A 69 -9.21 20.83 18.46
CA LYS A 69 -9.88 21.35 19.67
C LYS A 69 -11.05 20.49 20.15
N VAL A 70 -10.89 19.15 20.03
CA VAL A 70 -11.88 18.16 20.44
C VAL A 70 -11.44 17.44 21.71
N LYS A 71 -12.41 16.96 22.48
CA LYS A 71 -12.20 16.11 23.65
C LYS A 71 -12.39 14.65 23.27
N GLY A 72 -11.86 13.72 24.08
CA GLY A 72 -12.04 12.30 23.84
C GLY A 72 -13.50 11.82 23.83
N GLU A 73 -14.38 12.53 24.50
CA GLU A 73 -15.83 12.30 24.49
C GLU A 73 -16.47 12.55 23.12
N ASP A 74 -15.84 13.38 22.29
CA ASP A 74 -16.30 13.71 20.95
C ASP A 74 -15.93 12.62 19.93
N ILE A 75 -14.94 11.75 20.25
CA ILE A 75 -14.49 10.67 19.36
C ILE A 75 -15.46 9.49 19.46
N LYS A 76 -16.11 9.19 18.35
CA LYS A 76 -17.14 8.12 18.26
C LYS A 76 -16.58 6.77 17.86
N ALA A 77 -15.54 6.74 17.03
CA ALA A 77 -14.89 5.52 16.58
C ALA A 77 -13.44 5.79 16.16
N ILE A 78 -12.63 4.72 16.21
CA ILE A 78 -11.22 4.74 15.81
C ILE A 78 -11.01 3.74 14.68
N GLY A 79 -10.27 4.18 13.63
CA GLY A 79 -9.82 3.33 12.53
C GLY A 79 -8.30 3.31 12.43
N ILE A 80 -7.75 2.19 11.98
CA ILE A 80 -6.31 1.95 11.91
C ILE A 80 -5.94 1.48 10.50
N SER A 81 -5.09 2.24 9.83
CA SER A 81 -4.30 1.84 8.67
C SER A 81 -2.88 1.52 9.13
N TYR A 82 -2.20 0.59 8.48
CA TYR A 82 -0.86 0.18 8.93
C TYR A 82 0.01 -0.33 7.78
N GLN A 83 1.35 -0.18 7.92
CA GLN A 83 2.33 -0.78 7.04
C GLN A 83 2.11 -2.29 6.93
N MET A 84 1.99 -2.80 5.70
CA MET A 84 1.63 -4.20 5.44
C MET A 84 2.76 -5.18 5.80
N HIS A 85 2.40 -6.46 5.93
CA HIS A 85 3.30 -7.62 6.00
C HIS A 85 4.29 -7.67 7.17
N GLY A 86 4.25 -6.72 8.10
CA GLY A 86 5.07 -6.75 9.31
C GLY A 86 4.67 -7.93 10.21
N LEU A 87 5.64 -8.47 10.98
CA LEU A 87 5.38 -9.51 11.97
C LEU A 87 5.70 -8.99 13.36
N VAL A 88 4.69 -8.88 14.21
CA VAL A 88 4.80 -8.66 15.65
C VAL A 88 4.46 -9.96 16.37
N VAL A 89 5.23 -10.32 17.36
CA VAL A 89 5.01 -11.51 18.20
C VAL A 89 4.95 -11.12 19.67
N VAL A 90 3.92 -11.62 20.37
CA VAL A 90 3.71 -11.32 21.79
C VAL A 90 3.57 -12.59 22.61
N ASP A 91 3.90 -12.50 23.91
CA ASP A 91 3.69 -13.55 24.89
C ASP A 91 2.26 -13.51 25.49
N LYS A 92 1.99 -14.40 26.47
CA LYS A 92 0.70 -14.48 27.18
C LYS A 92 0.36 -13.24 28.02
N LYS A 93 1.35 -12.37 28.28
CA LYS A 93 1.15 -11.09 28.97
C LYS A 93 0.95 -9.93 27.98
N MET A 94 0.90 -10.23 26.67
CA MET A 94 0.86 -9.26 25.58
C MET A 94 2.12 -8.37 25.49
N GLU A 95 3.24 -8.87 26.00
CA GLU A 95 4.52 -8.20 25.88
C GLU A 95 5.21 -8.58 24.57
N VAL A 96 5.81 -7.61 23.90
CA VAL A 96 6.53 -7.81 22.63
C VAL A 96 7.79 -8.64 22.90
N LEU A 97 7.94 -9.75 22.18
CA LEU A 97 9.06 -10.67 22.37
C LEU A 97 10.35 -10.26 21.63
N ARG A 98 10.19 -9.48 20.55
CA ARG A 98 11.31 -9.00 19.73
C ARG A 98 10.88 -7.81 18.84
N PRO A 99 11.83 -7.04 18.25
CA PRO A 99 11.51 -6.07 17.22
C PRO A 99 10.77 -6.71 16.04
N SER A 100 9.80 -6.00 15.47
CA SER A 100 9.05 -6.45 14.31
C SER A 100 9.93 -6.54 13.07
N ILE A 101 9.84 -7.65 12.33
CA ILE A 101 10.38 -7.77 10.99
C ILE A 101 9.42 -7.07 10.05
N ILE A 102 9.79 -5.90 9.51
CA ILE A 102 8.89 -5.05 8.73
C ILE A 102 8.86 -5.42 7.23
N TRP A 103 8.05 -4.74 6.45
CA TRP A 103 7.74 -5.05 5.05
C TRP A 103 8.96 -5.12 4.12
N CYS A 104 9.95 -4.24 4.29
CA CYS A 104 11.13 -4.15 3.44
C CYS A 104 12.28 -5.11 3.82
N ASP A 105 12.10 -5.93 4.88
CA ASP A 105 13.05 -6.96 5.26
C ASP A 105 12.99 -8.13 4.29
N SER A 106 14.15 -8.64 3.84
CA SER A 106 14.24 -9.72 2.86
C SER A 106 14.71 -11.07 3.42
N ARG A 107 14.96 -11.18 4.75
CA ARG A 107 15.48 -12.42 5.37
C ARG A 107 14.58 -13.65 5.18
N ALA A 108 13.27 -13.43 5.03
CA ALA A 108 12.29 -14.49 4.89
C ALA A 108 12.06 -14.96 3.45
N VAL A 109 12.63 -14.28 2.44
CA VAL A 109 12.50 -14.65 1.02
C VAL A 109 12.81 -16.12 0.76
N PRO A 110 13.94 -16.70 1.25
CA PRO A 110 14.25 -18.11 1.00
C PRO A 110 13.21 -19.09 1.58
N TYR A 111 12.50 -18.69 2.65
CA TYR A 111 11.41 -19.51 3.24
C TYR A 111 10.20 -19.53 2.34
N GLY A 112 9.81 -18.37 1.82
CA GLY A 112 8.72 -18.27 0.87
C GLY A 112 8.97 -19.01 -0.44
N GLU A 113 10.19 -18.92 -0.97
CA GLU A 113 10.60 -19.64 -2.18
C GLU A 113 10.56 -21.17 -1.99
N ARG A 114 11.10 -21.67 -0.87
CA ARG A 114 11.02 -23.10 -0.54
C ARG A 114 9.57 -23.56 -0.38
N ALA A 115 8.72 -22.79 0.29
CA ALA A 115 7.31 -23.12 0.44
C ALA A 115 6.59 -23.13 -0.91
N PHE A 116 6.82 -22.14 -1.76
CA PHE A 116 6.24 -22.04 -3.09
C PHE A 116 6.57 -23.26 -3.95
N LYS A 117 7.83 -23.68 -3.93
CA LYS A 117 8.31 -24.89 -4.64
C LYS A 117 7.74 -26.18 -4.05
N ASN A 118 7.76 -26.34 -2.72
CA ASN A 118 7.48 -27.62 -2.06
C ASN A 118 5.97 -27.89 -1.91
N ILE A 119 5.16 -26.85 -1.68
CA ILE A 119 3.69 -26.95 -1.70
C ILE A 119 3.21 -27.08 -3.15
N GLY A 120 3.93 -26.44 -4.07
CA GLY A 120 3.62 -26.39 -5.49
C GLY A 120 3.06 -25.02 -5.90
N GLU A 121 3.68 -24.43 -6.93
CA GLU A 121 3.37 -23.07 -7.41
C GLU A 121 1.88 -22.88 -7.72
N LYS A 122 1.32 -23.77 -8.57
CA LYS A 122 -0.09 -23.72 -8.94
C LYS A 122 -1.02 -23.83 -7.71
N ARG A 123 -0.61 -24.61 -6.72
CA ARG A 123 -1.37 -24.81 -5.49
C ARG A 123 -1.37 -23.52 -4.65
N CYS A 124 -0.19 -22.95 -4.40
CA CYS A 124 -0.09 -21.68 -3.70
C CYS A 124 -0.90 -20.60 -4.42
N LEU A 125 -0.71 -20.42 -5.72
CA LEU A 125 -1.40 -19.39 -6.48
C LEU A 125 -2.92 -19.56 -6.50
N SER A 126 -3.43 -20.80 -6.58
CA SER A 126 -4.88 -21.04 -6.61
C SER A 126 -5.56 -20.94 -5.25
N HIS A 127 -4.84 -21.12 -4.13
CA HIS A 127 -5.38 -21.07 -2.78
C HIS A 127 -5.05 -19.77 -2.03
N LEU A 128 -3.78 -19.33 -2.11
CA LEU A 128 -3.30 -18.14 -1.41
C LEU A 128 -3.32 -16.88 -2.30
N LEU A 129 -3.56 -17.04 -3.60
CA LEU A 129 -3.50 -16.04 -4.67
C LEU A 129 -2.12 -15.38 -4.82
N ASN A 130 -1.11 -15.88 -4.11
CA ASN A 130 0.26 -15.38 -4.09
C ASN A 130 1.25 -16.53 -3.91
N SER A 131 2.52 -16.29 -4.25
CA SER A 131 3.60 -17.05 -3.66
C SER A 131 3.74 -16.69 -2.17
N PRO A 132 4.16 -17.62 -1.29
CA PRO A 132 4.41 -17.29 0.12
C PRO A 132 5.46 -16.20 0.37
N GLY A 133 6.36 -15.96 -0.58
CA GLY A 133 7.26 -14.80 -0.69
C GLY A 133 7.86 -14.31 0.62
N ASN A 134 7.96 -12.99 0.73
CA ASN A 134 8.49 -12.31 1.91
C ASN A 134 7.37 -11.77 2.83
N PHE A 135 6.36 -12.59 3.09
CA PHE A 135 5.21 -12.19 3.88
C PHE A 135 5.29 -12.68 5.33
N THR A 136 4.32 -12.32 6.15
CA THR A 136 4.28 -12.56 7.60
C THR A 136 4.47 -14.04 7.96
N ALA A 137 3.88 -14.96 7.21
CA ALA A 137 4.05 -16.41 7.44
C ALA A 137 5.51 -16.86 7.26
N SER A 138 6.18 -16.40 6.21
CA SER A 138 7.59 -16.73 5.96
C SER A 138 8.53 -16.09 7.00
N LYS A 139 8.19 -14.90 7.51
CA LYS A 139 8.92 -14.26 8.63
C LYS A 139 8.78 -15.06 9.92
N LEU A 140 7.59 -15.60 10.19
CA LEU A 140 7.38 -16.49 11.34
C LEU A 140 8.18 -17.78 11.20
N ALA A 141 8.28 -18.36 9.99
CA ALA A 141 9.10 -19.54 9.74
C ALA A 141 10.59 -19.28 10.01
N TRP A 142 11.06 -18.07 9.65
CA TRP A 142 12.42 -17.65 9.99
C TRP A 142 12.63 -17.56 11.50
N ILE A 143 11.71 -16.98 12.28
CA ILE A 143 11.79 -16.93 13.75
C ILE A 143 11.82 -18.34 14.32
N LYS A 144 10.98 -19.25 13.83
CA LYS A 144 10.94 -20.64 14.30
C LYS A 144 12.28 -21.35 14.15
N GLU A 145 13.01 -21.08 13.08
CA GLU A 145 14.30 -21.73 12.79
C GLU A 145 15.49 -21.06 13.53
N TYR A 146 15.53 -19.72 13.54
CA TYR A 146 16.69 -19.00 14.04
C TYR A 146 16.54 -18.44 15.46
N GLU A 147 15.32 -18.33 15.96
CA GLU A 147 15.02 -17.82 17.30
C GLU A 147 14.02 -18.75 18.04
N PRO A 148 14.33 -20.08 18.16
CA PRO A 148 13.38 -21.05 18.71
C PRO A 148 12.92 -20.71 20.13
N ASP A 149 13.80 -20.18 20.99
CA ASP A 149 13.44 -19.76 22.35
C ASP A 149 12.39 -18.62 22.35
N ILE A 150 12.40 -17.75 21.34
CA ILE A 150 11.37 -16.73 21.13
C ILE A 150 10.10 -17.39 20.61
N TYR A 151 10.23 -18.26 19.58
CA TYR A 151 9.09 -18.94 18.97
C TYR A 151 8.27 -19.72 19.99
N ASP A 152 8.89 -20.45 20.89
CA ASP A 152 8.22 -21.26 21.94
C ASP A 152 7.45 -20.41 22.97
N ARG A 153 7.78 -19.14 23.08
CA ARG A 153 7.11 -18.18 23.96
C ARG A 153 5.97 -17.43 23.28
N ILE A 154 5.83 -17.55 21.96
CA ILE A 154 4.78 -16.82 21.22
C ILE A 154 3.40 -17.30 21.66
N HIS A 155 2.59 -16.38 22.16
CA HIS A 155 1.18 -16.60 22.40
C HIS A 155 0.38 -16.31 21.15
N LYS A 156 0.62 -15.15 20.51
CA LYS A 156 -0.07 -14.73 19.28
C LYS A 156 0.88 -14.00 18.34
N ILE A 157 0.63 -14.15 17.06
CA ILE A 157 1.22 -13.35 15.99
C ILE A 157 0.27 -12.23 15.58
N MET A 158 0.81 -11.11 15.16
CA MET A 158 0.04 -9.92 14.80
C MET A 158 0.69 -9.19 13.63
N LEU A 159 -0.13 -8.48 12.87
CA LEU A 159 0.31 -7.41 11.99
C LEU A 159 0.50 -6.10 12.81
N PRO A 160 1.21 -5.09 12.27
CA PRO A 160 1.43 -3.84 12.99
C PRO A 160 0.15 -3.16 13.48
N GLY A 161 -0.93 -3.20 12.67
CA GLY A 161 -2.23 -2.65 13.06
C GLY A 161 -2.94 -3.47 14.13
N ASP A 162 -2.76 -4.80 14.14
CA ASP A 162 -3.31 -5.68 15.18
C ASP A 162 -2.66 -5.34 16.54
N PHE A 163 -1.36 -5.09 16.55
CA PHE A 163 -0.62 -4.67 17.74
C PHE A 163 -1.14 -3.33 18.29
N ILE A 164 -1.34 -2.33 17.43
CA ILE A 164 -1.86 -1.02 17.87
C ILE A 164 -3.30 -1.15 18.40
N ALA A 165 -4.15 -1.97 17.75
CA ALA A 165 -5.49 -2.24 18.26
C ALA A 165 -5.46 -2.95 19.61
N MET A 166 -4.59 -3.95 19.79
CA MET A 166 -4.38 -4.61 21.08
C MET A 166 -3.94 -3.62 22.17
N ARG A 167 -3.02 -2.70 21.86
CA ARG A 167 -2.59 -1.67 22.83
C ARG A 167 -3.73 -0.73 23.23
N LEU A 168 -4.66 -0.43 22.32
CA LEU A 168 -5.83 0.41 22.60
C LEU A 168 -6.89 -0.34 23.43
N THR A 169 -7.14 -1.62 23.12
CA THR A 169 -8.33 -2.35 23.58
C THR A 169 -8.06 -3.47 24.58
N GLY A 170 -6.84 -4.00 24.61
CA GLY A 170 -6.53 -5.22 25.34
C GLY A 170 -6.97 -6.50 24.62
N ASP A 171 -7.67 -6.42 23.48
CA ASP A 171 -8.13 -7.56 22.70
C ASP A 171 -7.15 -7.92 21.60
N ILE A 172 -6.87 -9.21 21.43
CA ILE A 172 -6.02 -9.73 20.34
C ILE A 172 -6.93 -10.31 19.27
N VAL A 173 -7.16 -9.53 18.21
CA VAL A 173 -8.01 -9.92 17.07
C VAL A 173 -7.33 -9.55 15.75
N THR A 174 -7.72 -10.23 14.67
CA THR A 174 -7.25 -9.97 13.30
C THR A 174 -8.42 -9.93 12.32
N THR A 175 -8.15 -9.71 11.03
CA THR A 175 -9.17 -9.66 9.97
C THR A 175 -8.81 -10.60 8.83
N VAL A 176 -9.78 -10.97 7.98
CA VAL A 176 -9.49 -11.72 6.74
C VAL A 176 -8.54 -10.94 5.84
N SER A 177 -8.70 -9.61 5.76
CA SER A 177 -7.77 -8.75 5.01
C SER A 177 -6.33 -8.88 5.54
N GLY A 178 -6.15 -8.82 6.86
CA GLY A 178 -4.84 -9.03 7.50
C GLY A 178 -4.27 -10.43 7.31
N LEU A 179 -5.09 -11.47 7.47
CA LEU A 179 -4.66 -12.85 7.24
C LEU A 179 -4.25 -13.10 5.78
N SER A 180 -4.96 -12.48 4.84
CA SER A 180 -4.63 -12.61 3.41
C SER A 180 -3.29 -11.96 3.06
N GLU A 181 -3.00 -10.77 3.58
CA GLU A 181 -1.70 -10.12 3.37
C GLU A 181 -0.55 -10.80 4.12
N GLY A 182 -0.85 -11.49 5.21
CA GLY A 182 0.09 -12.35 5.94
C GLY A 182 0.31 -13.71 5.27
N ILE A 183 -0.45 -14.03 4.22
CA ILE A 183 -0.47 -15.31 3.51
C ILE A 183 -0.92 -16.48 4.40
N PHE A 184 -1.86 -16.24 5.29
CA PHE A 184 -2.50 -17.28 6.13
C PHE A 184 -3.90 -17.65 5.65
N TRP A 185 -4.47 -16.95 4.65
CA TRP A 185 -5.84 -17.16 4.18
C TRP A 185 -5.89 -17.99 2.90
N ASP A 186 -6.73 -19.00 2.89
CA ASP A 186 -7.07 -19.83 1.73
C ASP A 186 -8.37 -19.33 1.11
N PHE A 187 -8.28 -18.63 -0.01
CA PHE A 187 -9.44 -18.05 -0.70
C PHE A 187 -10.36 -19.07 -1.35
N LYS A 188 -9.86 -20.27 -1.65
CA LYS A 188 -10.67 -21.33 -2.24
C LYS A 188 -11.56 -22.01 -1.20
N ASN A 189 -11.04 -22.16 0.02
CA ASN A 189 -11.74 -22.80 1.12
C ASN A 189 -12.39 -21.77 2.08
N ASN A 190 -12.12 -20.47 1.90
CA ASN A 190 -12.54 -19.37 2.78
C ASN A 190 -12.22 -19.65 4.26
N ALA A 191 -10.98 -20.03 4.53
CA ALA A 191 -10.50 -20.43 5.85
C ALA A 191 -9.01 -20.16 6.01
N LEU A 192 -8.48 -20.38 7.21
CA LEU A 192 -7.02 -20.45 7.41
C LEU A 192 -6.41 -21.53 6.52
N SER A 193 -5.29 -21.22 5.89
CA SER A 193 -4.57 -22.16 5.04
C SER A 193 -3.92 -23.26 5.87
N GLU A 194 -4.63 -24.36 6.04
CA GLU A 194 -4.10 -25.54 6.74
C GLU A 194 -2.84 -26.09 6.05
N GLU A 195 -2.79 -26.04 4.74
CA GLU A 195 -1.66 -26.52 3.97
C GLU A 195 -0.39 -25.73 4.26
N LEU A 196 -0.44 -24.39 4.26
CA LEU A 196 0.70 -23.54 4.58
C LEU A 196 1.10 -23.70 6.05
N MET A 197 0.12 -23.73 6.94
CA MET A 197 0.38 -23.87 8.38
C MET A 197 1.02 -25.23 8.69
N ASN A 198 0.54 -26.32 8.09
CA ASN A 198 1.13 -27.64 8.23
C ASN A 198 2.53 -27.72 7.62
N TYR A 199 2.75 -27.08 6.46
CA TYR A 199 4.07 -27.03 5.83
C TYR A 199 5.12 -26.39 6.73
N TYR A 200 4.81 -25.27 7.37
CA TYR A 200 5.70 -24.62 8.34
C TYR A 200 5.63 -25.21 9.75
N GLY A 201 4.67 -26.10 10.02
CA GLY A 201 4.42 -26.68 11.35
C GLY A 201 3.97 -25.63 12.36
N PHE A 202 3.07 -24.74 11.98
CA PHE A 202 2.47 -23.73 12.86
C PHE A 202 1.20 -24.26 13.53
N SER A 203 1.04 -23.94 14.83
CA SER A 203 -0.24 -24.16 15.52
C SER A 203 -1.24 -23.09 15.11
N LYS A 204 -2.53 -23.50 14.96
CA LYS A 204 -3.63 -22.55 14.76
C LYS A 204 -3.80 -21.61 15.96
N ASP A 205 -3.36 -22.02 17.14
CA ASP A 205 -3.42 -21.20 18.36
C ASP A 205 -2.59 -19.91 18.27
N LEU A 206 -1.62 -19.84 17.35
CA LEU A 206 -0.85 -18.63 17.10
C LEU A 206 -1.67 -17.52 16.41
N ILE A 207 -2.77 -17.89 15.74
CA ILE A 207 -3.62 -16.95 15.02
C ILE A 207 -4.66 -16.36 15.98
N ALA A 208 -4.85 -15.05 15.89
CA ALA A 208 -5.86 -14.31 16.65
C ALA A 208 -7.29 -14.58 16.15
N ASP A 209 -8.30 -14.27 16.97
CA ASP A 209 -9.70 -14.37 16.57
C ASP A 209 -10.01 -13.42 15.41
N ILE A 210 -10.80 -13.90 14.44
CA ILE A 210 -11.10 -13.12 13.23
C ILE A 210 -12.32 -12.21 13.53
N ARG A 211 -12.19 -10.94 13.16
CA ARG A 211 -13.25 -9.93 13.17
C ARG A 211 -13.46 -9.34 11.77
N PRO A 212 -14.65 -8.79 11.47
CA PRO A 212 -14.87 -8.07 10.22
C PRO A 212 -13.91 -6.87 10.08
N THR A 213 -13.49 -6.57 8.86
CA THR A 213 -12.69 -5.37 8.57
C THR A 213 -13.44 -4.10 8.94
N PHE A 214 -14.73 -4.01 8.62
CA PHE A 214 -15.66 -3.00 9.10
C PHE A 214 -16.56 -3.61 10.19
N GLY A 215 -16.34 -3.21 11.44
CA GLY A 215 -17.09 -3.71 12.58
C GLY A 215 -16.31 -3.61 13.89
N LEU A 216 -16.95 -3.92 14.99
CA LEU A 216 -16.34 -3.83 16.32
C LEU A 216 -15.17 -4.82 16.45
N GLN A 217 -14.00 -4.28 16.77
CA GLN A 217 -12.75 -5.01 16.96
C GLN A 217 -12.16 -4.87 18.37
N GLY A 218 -12.90 -4.23 19.27
CA GLY A 218 -12.55 -3.97 20.65
C GLY A 218 -12.89 -2.55 21.07
N GLU A 219 -12.75 -2.25 22.35
CA GLU A 219 -13.07 -0.94 22.94
C GLU A 219 -11.88 -0.42 23.76
N VAL A 220 -11.66 0.88 23.70
CA VAL A 220 -10.57 1.55 24.45
C VAL A 220 -10.71 1.28 25.93
N THR A 221 -9.65 0.73 26.56
CA THR A 221 -9.61 0.40 27.99
C THR A 221 -9.61 1.65 28.86
N ALA A 222 -9.94 1.50 30.15
CA ALA A 222 -9.95 2.62 31.11
C ALA A 222 -8.56 3.24 31.28
N SER A 223 -7.49 2.43 31.30
CA SER A 223 -6.11 2.90 31.45
C SER A 223 -5.66 3.72 30.25
N VAL A 224 -5.92 3.22 29.04
CA VAL A 224 -5.57 3.91 27.80
C VAL A 224 -6.40 5.18 27.61
N ALA A 225 -7.69 5.14 27.95
CA ALA A 225 -8.57 6.31 27.94
C ALA A 225 -8.01 7.44 28.83
N ALA A 226 -7.60 7.11 30.03
CA ALA A 226 -7.00 8.09 30.96
C ALA A 226 -5.66 8.62 30.42
N GLU A 227 -4.81 7.77 29.82
CA GLU A 227 -3.50 8.16 29.27
C GLU A 227 -3.64 9.07 28.04
N LEU A 228 -4.57 8.78 27.14
CA LEU A 228 -4.73 9.48 25.87
C LEU A 228 -5.75 10.62 25.90
N GLY A 229 -6.52 10.75 26.99
CA GLY A 229 -7.63 11.67 27.08
C GLY A 229 -8.83 11.27 26.22
N LEU A 230 -8.98 9.98 25.93
CA LEU A 230 -10.12 9.40 25.21
C LEU A 230 -11.23 9.00 26.19
N LYS A 231 -12.42 8.70 25.66
CA LYS A 231 -13.50 8.11 26.45
C LYS A 231 -13.26 6.59 26.57
N LYS A 232 -13.39 6.01 27.79
CA LYS A 232 -13.46 4.57 27.96
C LYS A 232 -14.61 3.99 27.13
N GLY A 233 -14.36 2.87 26.44
CA GLY A 233 -15.34 2.23 25.59
C GLY A 233 -15.48 2.85 24.19
N THR A 234 -14.59 3.80 23.79
CA THR A 234 -14.54 4.23 22.39
C THR A 234 -14.19 3.04 21.50
N PRO A 235 -15.04 2.67 20.51
CA PRO A 235 -14.84 1.47 19.74
C PRO A 235 -13.74 1.64 18.67
N VAL A 236 -12.93 0.60 18.46
CA VAL A 236 -12.10 0.41 17.27
C VAL A 236 -12.92 -0.40 16.27
N THR A 237 -13.22 0.16 15.11
CA THR A 237 -14.21 -0.42 14.19
C THR A 237 -13.72 -0.60 12.75
N TYR A 238 -12.45 -0.30 12.49
CA TYR A 238 -11.83 -0.50 11.20
C TYR A 238 -10.32 -0.75 11.33
N ARG A 239 -9.82 -1.71 10.54
CA ARG A 239 -8.39 -1.95 10.41
C ARG A 239 -8.06 -2.60 9.07
N ALA A 240 -7.06 -2.04 8.36
CA ALA A 240 -6.54 -2.60 7.11
C ALA A 240 -5.10 -2.16 6.86
N GLY A 241 -4.38 -2.92 6.04
CA GLY A 241 -3.09 -2.51 5.50
C GLY A 241 -3.15 -1.18 4.75
N ASP A 242 -2.01 -0.49 4.63
CA ASP A 242 -1.94 0.86 4.05
C ASP A 242 -2.38 0.92 2.57
N GLN A 243 -2.09 -0.10 1.76
CA GLN A 243 -2.47 -0.09 0.36
C GLN A 243 -3.99 -0.27 0.15
N PRO A 244 -4.66 -1.29 0.72
CA PRO A 244 -6.12 -1.36 0.65
C PRO A 244 -6.83 -0.18 1.34
N ASN A 245 -6.25 0.39 2.40
CA ASN A 245 -6.77 1.59 3.03
C ASN A 245 -6.56 2.85 2.17
N ASN A 246 -5.44 2.98 1.44
CA ASN A 246 -5.25 4.06 0.47
C ASN A 246 -6.31 3.99 -0.63
N ALA A 247 -6.61 2.80 -1.13
CA ALA A 247 -7.70 2.58 -2.07
C ALA A 247 -9.06 3.00 -1.47
N LEU A 248 -9.35 2.63 -0.22
CA LEU A 248 -10.53 3.13 0.50
C LEU A 248 -10.55 4.65 0.56
N SER A 249 -9.43 5.30 0.92
CA SER A 249 -9.35 6.76 1.04
C SER A 249 -9.71 7.51 -0.25
N LEU A 250 -9.48 6.87 -1.40
CA LEU A 250 -9.82 7.32 -2.74
C LEU A 250 -11.20 6.82 -3.20
N ASN A 251 -11.97 6.17 -2.33
CA ASN A 251 -13.25 5.53 -2.65
C ASN A 251 -13.13 4.53 -3.81
N VAL A 252 -12.03 3.77 -3.84
CA VAL A 252 -11.79 2.67 -4.78
C VAL A 252 -12.22 1.37 -4.12
N LEU A 253 -13.43 0.91 -4.44
CA LEU A 253 -14.11 -0.20 -3.74
C LEU A 253 -14.74 -1.21 -4.69
N ASN A 254 -14.93 -0.85 -5.96
CA ASN A 254 -15.63 -1.67 -6.92
C ASN A 254 -14.68 -2.26 -7.98
N PRO A 255 -15.02 -3.41 -8.55
CA PRO A 255 -14.24 -3.99 -9.65
C PRO A 255 -14.03 -3.02 -10.80
N GLY A 256 -12.81 -2.95 -11.32
CA GLY A 256 -12.40 -2.03 -12.37
C GLY A 256 -11.93 -0.65 -11.89
N GLU A 257 -12.12 -0.31 -10.63
CA GLU A 257 -11.55 0.92 -10.05
C GLU A 257 -10.09 0.68 -9.65
N ILE A 258 -9.24 1.66 -9.95
CA ILE A 258 -7.80 1.66 -9.67
C ILE A 258 -7.44 2.80 -8.72
N ALA A 259 -6.71 2.52 -7.65
CA ALA A 259 -5.97 3.51 -6.87
C ALA A 259 -4.51 3.52 -7.34
N ALA A 260 -3.97 4.71 -7.63
CA ALA A 260 -2.58 4.86 -8.05
C ALA A 260 -1.82 5.87 -7.18
N THR A 261 -0.54 5.60 -6.94
CA THR A 261 0.38 6.54 -6.29
C THR A 261 1.68 6.61 -7.06
N GLY A 262 2.25 7.82 -7.16
CA GLY A 262 3.53 8.06 -7.84
C GLY A 262 4.54 8.74 -6.91
N GLY A 263 4.77 8.14 -5.73
CA GLY A 263 5.77 8.58 -4.76
C GLY A 263 7.19 8.15 -5.14
N THR A 264 8.08 7.93 -4.18
CA THR A 264 9.43 7.37 -4.39
C THR A 264 9.36 6.09 -5.22
N SER A 265 8.47 5.18 -4.82
CA SER A 265 7.98 4.05 -5.63
C SER A 265 6.60 4.38 -6.18
N GLY A 266 6.17 3.68 -7.23
CA GLY A 266 4.81 3.71 -7.74
C GLY A 266 4.00 2.53 -7.23
N VAL A 267 2.71 2.74 -7.03
CA VAL A 267 1.77 1.68 -6.71
C VAL A 267 0.56 1.79 -7.62
N VAL A 268 0.14 0.64 -8.14
CA VAL A 268 -1.16 0.46 -8.78
C VAL A 268 -1.91 -0.59 -7.98
N TYR A 269 -3.10 -0.25 -7.51
CA TYR A 269 -3.96 -1.12 -6.74
C TYR A 269 -5.33 -1.20 -7.38
N GLY A 270 -5.64 -2.33 -8.02
CA GLY A 270 -6.89 -2.56 -8.73
C GLY A 270 -7.84 -3.47 -7.96
N VAL A 271 -9.14 -3.17 -8.01
CA VAL A 271 -10.15 -4.04 -7.38
C VAL A 271 -10.67 -5.07 -8.37
N ASN A 272 -10.63 -6.34 -7.99
CA ASN A 272 -11.19 -7.47 -8.74
C ASN A 272 -12.41 -8.05 -7.99
N GLY A 273 -13.48 -8.34 -8.74
CA GLY A 273 -14.70 -8.96 -8.20
C GLY A 273 -14.72 -10.49 -8.25
N LYS A 274 -13.64 -11.12 -8.72
CA LYS A 274 -13.53 -12.58 -8.86
C LYS A 274 -12.27 -13.09 -8.21
N VAL A 275 -12.33 -14.32 -7.67
CA VAL A 275 -11.14 -15.01 -7.20
C VAL A 275 -10.29 -15.37 -8.41
N ASN A 276 -9.21 -14.63 -8.59
CA ASN A 276 -8.26 -14.83 -9.68
C ASN A 276 -6.83 -14.46 -9.22
N TYR A 277 -5.84 -14.93 -9.95
CA TYR A 277 -4.42 -14.71 -9.66
C TYR A 277 -3.60 -14.63 -10.95
N ASP A 278 -2.47 -13.96 -10.91
CA ASP A 278 -1.51 -13.99 -12.00
C ASP A 278 -0.71 -15.29 -11.97
N THR A 279 -0.74 -16.06 -13.05
CA THR A 279 -0.07 -17.37 -13.14
C THR A 279 1.45 -17.29 -13.11
N LEU A 280 2.00 -16.10 -13.40
CA LEU A 280 3.44 -15.81 -13.34
C LEU A 280 3.85 -15.11 -12.04
N SER A 281 2.90 -14.89 -11.12
CA SER A 281 3.13 -14.22 -9.82
C SER A 281 3.77 -12.83 -9.94
N ARG A 282 3.39 -12.06 -10.97
CA ARG A 282 3.92 -10.70 -11.27
C ARG A 282 3.27 -9.61 -10.43
N VAL A 283 2.13 -9.91 -9.81
CA VAL A 283 1.39 -9.00 -8.89
C VAL A 283 1.00 -9.76 -7.63
N ASN A 284 0.59 -9.02 -6.60
CA ASN A 284 0.05 -9.61 -5.38
C ASN A 284 -1.47 -9.44 -5.33
N THR A 285 -2.18 -10.43 -4.80
CA THR A 285 -3.63 -10.37 -4.66
C THR A 285 -4.03 -10.64 -3.22
N PHE A 286 -4.77 -9.70 -2.59
CA PHE A 286 -5.19 -9.78 -1.20
C PHE A 286 -6.69 -9.52 -1.07
N ALA A 287 -7.30 -9.88 0.07
CA ALA A 287 -8.64 -9.45 0.38
C ALA A 287 -8.68 -7.92 0.54
N HIS A 288 -9.54 -7.27 -0.24
CA HIS A 288 -9.76 -5.83 -0.13
C HIS A 288 -10.58 -5.50 1.13
N VAL A 289 -10.61 -4.23 1.54
CA VAL A 289 -11.27 -3.80 2.79
C VAL A 289 -12.74 -4.19 2.88
N ASN A 290 -13.46 -4.21 1.76
CA ASN A 290 -14.88 -4.58 1.67
C ASN A 290 -15.11 -6.01 1.15
N HIS A 291 -14.10 -6.88 1.23
CA HIS A 291 -14.26 -8.30 0.96
C HIS A 291 -15.07 -8.96 2.07
N THR A 292 -16.10 -9.72 1.69
CA THR A 292 -16.88 -10.58 2.58
C THR A 292 -17.04 -11.98 1.99
N MET A 293 -17.58 -12.89 2.76
CA MET A 293 -17.86 -14.26 2.28
C MET A 293 -18.93 -14.28 1.18
N GLU A 294 -19.83 -13.30 1.18
CA GLU A 294 -20.93 -13.16 0.21
C GLU A 294 -20.51 -12.34 -1.02
N GLN A 295 -19.53 -11.45 -0.84
CA GLN A 295 -19.11 -10.53 -1.88
C GLN A 295 -17.60 -10.51 -2.03
N THR A 296 -17.11 -11.17 -3.06
CA THR A 296 -15.67 -11.14 -3.40
C THR A 296 -15.22 -9.74 -3.81
N ARG A 297 -14.24 -9.20 -3.09
CA ARG A 297 -13.50 -7.99 -3.42
C ARG A 297 -12.03 -8.23 -3.13
N LEU A 298 -11.23 -8.31 -4.17
CA LEU A 298 -9.79 -8.56 -4.07
C LEU A 298 -9.04 -7.35 -4.56
N GLY A 299 -8.01 -6.96 -3.82
CA GLY A 299 -7.07 -5.94 -4.22
C GLY A 299 -5.87 -6.58 -4.93
N VAL A 300 -5.66 -6.21 -6.18
CA VAL A 300 -4.49 -6.60 -6.96
C VAL A 300 -3.46 -5.49 -6.88
N LEU A 301 -2.35 -5.77 -6.22
CA LEU A 301 -1.30 -4.82 -5.89
C LEU A 301 -0.08 -5.01 -6.77
N LEU A 302 0.33 -3.94 -7.44
CA LEU A 302 1.58 -3.81 -8.16
C LEU A 302 2.42 -2.68 -7.56
N CYS A 303 3.68 -2.98 -7.24
CA CYS A 303 4.68 -1.97 -6.89
C CYS A 303 5.70 -1.84 -8.01
N ILE A 304 6.15 -0.60 -8.27
CA ILE A 304 7.17 -0.24 -9.24
C ILE A 304 8.24 0.57 -8.49
N ASN A 305 9.47 0.07 -8.43
CA ASN A 305 10.49 0.66 -7.57
C ASN A 305 11.11 1.95 -8.14
N GLY A 306 11.25 2.05 -9.47
CA GLY A 306 11.96 3.11 -10.17
C GLY A 306 11.10 4.29 -10.60
N VAL A 307 10.26 4.86 -9.72
CA VAL A 307 9.26 5.88 -10.08
C VAL A 307 9.75 7.30 -9.72
N GLY A 308 9.31 7.86 -8.63
CA GLY A 308 9.71 9.21 -8.21
C GLY A 308 11.20 9.32 -7.90
N ILE A 309 11.86 8.21 -7.54
CA ILE A 309 13.31 8.17 -7.37
C ILE A 309 14.04 8.47 -8.68
N LEU A 310 13.57 7.94 -9.82
CA LEU A 310 14.13 8.27 -11.14
C LEU A 310 13.88 9.74 -11.48
N ASN A 311 12.66 10.24 -11.30
CA ASN A 311 12.34 11.65 -11.57
C ASN A 311 13.19 12.60 -10.70
N SER A 312 13.40 12.25 -9.43
CA SER A 312 14.28 12.98 -8.52
C SER A 312 15.75 12.89 -8.93
N TRP A 313 16.21 11.74 -9.44
CA TRP A 313 17.56 11.57 -9.94
C TRP A 313 17.81 12.43 -11.17
N ILE A 314 16.89 12.45 -12.14
CA ILE A 314 16.94 13.32 -13.32
C ILE A 314 17.02 14.79 -12.90
N LYS A 315 16.19 15.23 -11.95
CA LYS A 315 16.20 16.60 -11.44
C LYS A 315 17.56 16.99 -10.85
N ARG A 316 18.17 16.10 -10.06
CA ARG A 316 19.42 16.40 -9.34
C ARG A 316 20.67 16.28 -10.20
N ASN A 317 20.70 15.38 -11.20
CA ASN A 317 21.93 15.01 -11.88
C ASN A 317 21.96 15.41 -13.37
N ILE A 318 20.80 15.61 -14.01
CA ILE A 318 20.70 15.88 -15.44
C ILE A 318 20.17 17.29 -15.71
N ALA A 319 19.13 17.71 -15.01
CA ALA A 319 18.49 19.02 -15.20
C ALA A 319 19.41 20.19 -14.82
N PRO A 320 19.12 21.42 -15.25
CA PRO A 320 19.85 22.61 -14.78
C PRO A 320 19.84 22.73 -13.26
N GLU A 321 20.93 23.21 -12.69
CA GLU A 321 21.06 23.40 -11.26
C GLU A 321 19.99 24.38 -10.73
N GLY A 322 19.43 24.08 -9.56
CA GLY A 322 18.42 24.91 -8.89
C GLY A 322 16.99 24.77 -9.43
N ILE A 323 16.77 24.03 -10.51
CA ILE A 323 15.44 23.85 -11.12
C ILE A 323 14.46 23.20 -10.12
N ASN A 324 13.23 23.72 -10.02
CA ASN A 324 12.15 23.08 -9.29
C ASN A 324 11.39 22.06 -10.17
N TYR A 325 10.43 21.32 -9.63
CA TYR A 325 9.69 20.31 -10.40
C TYR A 325 8.75 20.90 -11.45
N ASN A 326 8.20 22.10 -11.24
CA ASN A 326 7.36 22.77 -12.25
C ASN A 326 8.20 23.16 -13.46
N GLU A 327 9.35 23.77 -13.22
CA GLU A 327 10.32 24.15 -14.28
C GLU A 327 10.87 22.92 -15.00
N LEU A 328 11.07 21.78 -14.30
CA LEU A 328 11.45 20.50 -14.92
C LEU A 328 10.35 19.99 -15.85
N ASN A 329 9.08 20.12 -15.43
CA ASN A 329 7.93 19.74 -16.25
C ASN A 329 7.81 20.65 -17.48
N ASP A 330 8.01 21.97 -17.32
CA ASP A 330 7.99 22.94 -18.43
C ASP A 330 9.11 22.64 -19.44
N LEU A 331 10.32 22.33 -18.95
CA LEU A 331 11.44 21.91 -19.79
C LEU A 331 11.08 20.63 -20.57
N ALA A 332 10.54 19.62 -19.91
CA ALA A 332 10.14 18.36 -20.53
C ALA A 332 8.99 18.55 -21.54
N ALA A 333 8.10 19.52 -21.33
CA ALA A 333 6.98 19.83 -22.23
C ALA A 333 7.42 20.42 -23.58
N THR A 334 8.66 20.92 -23.70
CA THR A 334 9.22 21.43 -24.98
C THR A 334 9.54 20.32 -25.97
N VAL A 335 9.54 19.06 -25.53
CA VAL A 335 9.90 17.88 -26.35
C VAL A 335 8.62 17.16 -26.79
N PRO A 336 8.54 16.60 -28.01
CA PRO A 336 7.37 15.86 -28.46
C PRO A 336 7.18 14.54 -27.70
N ILE A 337 5.97 13.98 -27.77
CA ILE A 337 5.63 12.65 -27.26
C ILE A 337 6.54 11.62 -27.94
N GLY A 338 7.06 10.66 -27.14
CA GLY A 338 8.01 9.65 -27.61
C GLY A 338 9.44 10.16 -27.74
N CYS A 339 9.72 11.43 -27.34
CA CYS A 339 11.06 11.99 -27.17
C CYS A 339 11.99 11.78 -28.35
N ASP A 340 11.48 11.91 -29.59
CA ASP A 340 12.23 11.66 -30.83
C ASP A 340 12.99 10.31 -30.83
N GLY A 341 12.35 9.29 -30.23
CA GLY A 341 12.89 7.94 -30.16
C GLY A 341 13.78 7.64 -28.94
N LEU A 342 14.00 8.60 -28.05
CA LEU A 342 14.66 8.32 -26.75
C LEU A 342 13.68 7.66 -25.79
N SER A 343 14.06 6.58 -25.13
CA SER A 343 13.26 6.02 -24.03
C SER A 343 14.12 5.57 -22.85
N ILE A 344 13.51 5.51 -21.66
CA ILE A 344 14.12 5.08 -20.42
C ILE A 344 13.33 3.92 -19.82
N LEU A 345 14.01 2.81 -19.53
CA LEU A 345 13.48 1.73 -18.70
C LEU A 345 13.77 2.08 -17.23
N PRO A 346 12.75 2.28 -16.35
CA PRO A 346 12.95 2.92 -15.04
C PRO A 346 13.36 1.95 -13.92
N PHE A 347 13.93 0.78 -14.23
CA PHE A 347 14.10 -0.33 -13.29
C PHE A 347 15.40 -0.32 -12.49
N GLY A 348 15.95 0.87 -12.21
CA GLY A 348 17.24 1.05 -11.53
C GLY A 348 17.21 1.01 -10.00
N ASN A 349 16.15 0.47 -9.39
CA ASN A 349 16.00 0.43 -7.91
C ASN A 349 15.70 -0.99 -7.37
N GLY A 350 16.41 -1.98 -7.91
CA GLY A 350 16.30 -3.38 -7.51
C GLY A 350 15.39 -4.22 -8.39
N ALA A 351 15.09 -5.42 -7.92
CA ALA A 351 14.27 -6.38 -8.64
C ALA A 351 12.80 -5.94 -8.71
N GLU A 352 12.17 -6.16 -9.87
CA GLU A 352 10.77 -5.80 -10.11
C GLU A 352 9.89 -7.06 -10.17
N ARG A 353 8.85 -7.07 -9.33
CA ARG A 353 7.94 -8.21 -9.28
C ARG A 353 7.22 -8.43 -10.61
N MET A 354 6.80 -7.34 -11.28
CA MET A 354 6.14 -7.44 -12.59
C MET A 354 7.04 -8.04 -13.67
N LEU A 355 8.35 -8.07 -13.45
CA LEU A 355 9.36 -8.74 -14.28
C LEU A 355 9.80 -10.08 -13.68
N GLN A 356 8.93 -10.74 -12.89
CA GLN A 356 9.20 -12.02 -12.20
C GLN A 356 10.45 -11.96 -11.29
N ASN A 357 10.59 -10.83 -10.56
CA ASN A 357 11.72 -10.51 -9.68
C ASN A 357 13.09 -10.41 -10.40
N LYS A 358 13.09 -10.21 -11.73
CA LYS A 358 14.34 -9.91 -12.44
C LYS A 358 14.83 -8.50 -12.08
N GLN A 359 16.14 -8.37 -11.99
CA GLN A 359 16.84 -7.08 -11.88
C GLN A 359 17.49 -6.80 -13.24
N ILE A 360 17.00 -5.75 -13.92
CA ILE A 360 17.46 -5.39 -15.28
C ILE A 360 18.10 -4.01 -15.34
N ASP A 361 18.19 -3.31 -14.21
CA ASP A 361 18.70 -1.95 -14.05
C ASP A 361 17.96 -0.87 -14.89
N CYS A 362 18.29 0.39 -14.64
CA CYS A 362 17.79 1.49 -15.46
C CYS A 362 18.63 1.60 -16.74
N SER A 363 17.98 1.70 -17.89
CA SER A 363 18.68 1.85 -19.16
C SER A 363 18.07 2.94 -20.05
N VAL A 364 18.93 3.57 -20.86
CA VAL A 364 18.58 4.63 -21.81
C VAL A 364 18.78 4.08 -23.22
N HIS A 365 17.72 4.10 -24.01
CA HIS A 365 17.72 3.56 -25.37
C HIS A 365 17.48 4.65 -26.42
N GLY A 366 18.10 4.51 -27.58
CA GLY A 366 17.89 5.40 -28.71
C GLY A 366 18.54 6.78 -28.57
N LEU A 367 19.49 6.96 -27.63
CA LEU A 367 20.17 8.24 -27.44
C LEU A 367 20.97 8.64 -28.68
N ASN A 368 20.66 9.83 -29.22
CA ASN A 368 21.36 10.46 -30.36
C ASN A 368 21.93 11.82 -29.90
N PHE A 369 23.24 11.96 -29.94
CA PHE A 369 23.94 13.13 -29.43
C PHE A 369 23.68 14.42 -30.22
N ASN A 370 23.15 14.33 -31.44
CA ASN A 370 22.84 15.48 -32.28
C ASN A 370 21.48 16.11 -32.00
N ILE A 371 20.53 15.37 -31.42
CA ILE A 371 19.15 15.84 -31.22
C ILE A 371 18.71 15.83 -29.76
N HIS A 372 19.15 14.85 -28.96
CA HIS A 372 18.64 14.71 -27.62
C HIS A 372 19.33 15.65 -26.64
N THR A 373 18.51 16.28 -25.78
CA THR A 373 18.93 17.27 -24.79
C THR A 373 18.49 16.85 -23.38
N LYS A 374 18.80 17.66 -22.38
CA LYS A 374 18.30 17.48 -21.00
C LYS A 374 16.75 17.44 -20.94
N ALA A 375 16.08 18.18 -21.82
CA ALA A 375 14.62 18.19 -21.94
C ALA A 375 14.08 16.81 -22.37
N HIS A 376 14.74 16.17 -23.33
CA HIS A 376 14.40 14.81 -23.77
C HIS A 376 14.59 13.79 -22.63
N MET A 377 15.70 13.88 -21.88
CA MET A 377 15.93 13.02 -20.72
C MET A 377 14.84 13.17 -19.65
N ALA A 378 14.43 14.42 -19.36
CA ALA A 378 13.38 14.70 -18.39
C ALA A 378 12.01 14.14 -18.82
N ARG A 379 11.66 14.30 -20.09
CA ARG A 379 10.41 13.75 -20.64
C ARG A 379 10.46 12.22 -20.74
N ALA A 380 11.51 11.64 -21.28
CA ALA A 380 11.69 10.21 -21.44
C ALA A 380 11.65 9.47 -20.09
N ALA A 381 12.13 10.08 -19.00
CA ALA A 381 12.02 9.52 -17.68
C ALA A 381 10.56 9.45 -17.20
N GLN A 382 9.78 10.53 -17.39
CA GLN A 382 8.37 10.53 -17.01
C GLN A 382 7.54 9.58 -17.88
N GLU A 383 7.75 9.57 -19.19
CA GLU A 383 7.07 8.63 -20.09
C GLU A 383 7.45 7.17 -19.76
N GLY A 384 8.73 6.88 -19.50
CA GLY A 384 9.18 5.55 -19.11
C GLY A 384 8.54 5.05 -17.80
N ILE A 385 8.38 5.94 -16.83
CA ILE A 385 7.63 5.63 -15.60
C ILE A 385 6.16 5.32 -15.93
N VAL A 386 5.50 6.16 -16.74
CA VAL A 386 4.11 5.94 -17.18
C VAL A 386 3.95 4.60 -17.90
N PHE A 387 4.90 4.26 -18.78
CA PHE A 387 4.87 3.00 -19.51
C PHE A 387 5.06 1.77 -18.60
N ALA A 388 5.83 1.90 -17.52
CA ALA A 388 5.91 0.87 -16.50
C ALA A 388 4.56 0.70 -15.76
N PHE A 389 3.83 1.79 -15.47
CA PHE A 389 2.46 1.72 -14.94
C PHE A 389 1.52 1.01 -15.93
N LYS A 390 1.57 1.40 -17.22
CA LYS A 390 0.75 0.78 -18.27
C LYS A 390 1.03 -0.71 -18.39
N TYR A 391 2.30 -1.12 -18.42
CA TYR A 391 2.70 -2.52 -18.47
C TYR A 391 2.14 -3.32 -17.28
N GLY A 392 2.19 -2.75 -16.08
CA GLY A 392 1.59 -3.38 -14.89
C GLY A 392 0.06 -3.43 -14.96
N MET A 393 -0.60 -2.41 -15.49
CA MET A 393 -2.05 -2.39 -15.71
C MET A 393 -2.48 -3.41 -16.77
N ASP A 394 -1.65 -3.69 -17.77
CA ASP A 394 -1.92 -4.74 -18.75
C ASP A 394 -1.92 -6.12 -18.11
N ILE A 395 -1.04 -6.38 -17.14
CA ILE A 395 -1.10 -7.61 -16.34
C ILE A 395 -2.43 -7.72 -15.58
N MET A 396 -2.95 -6.61 -15.03
CA MET A 396 -4.26 -6.60 -14.37
C MET A 396 -5.40 -6.86 -15.36
N ASN A 397 -5.32 -6.31 -16.59
CA ASN A 397 -6.27 -6.59 -17.66
C ASN A 397 -6.26 -8.08 -18.06
N GLU A 398 -5.08 -8.71 -18.16
CA GLU A 398 -4.91 -10.16 -18.38
C GLU A 398 -5.58 -10.98 -17.28
N MET A 399 -5.61 -10.47 -16.04
CA MET A 399 -6.34 -11.08 -14.92
C MET A 399 -7.86 -10.83 -14.97
N GLY A 400 -8.36 -10.11 -15.97
CA GLY A 400 -9.78 -9.83 -16.18
C GLY A 400 -10.30 -8.64 -15.37
N ILE A 401 -9.44 -7.71 -14.97
CA ILE A 401 -9.85 -6.41 -14.43
C ILE A 401 -10.10 -5.47 -15.60
N ASP A 402 -11.35 -5.13 -15.85
CA ASP A 402 -11.75 -4.13 -16.84
C ASP A 402 -11.63 -2.73 -16.22
N ILE A 403 -10.50 -2.05 -16.49
CA ILE A 403 -10.15 -0.79 -15.83
C ILE A 403 -11.06 0.34 -16.31
N GLN A 404 -11.85 0.91 -15.39
CA GLN A 404 -12.84 1.95 -15.65
C GLN A 404 -12.35 3.36 -15.29
N VAL A 405 -11.60 3.49 -14.19
CA VAL A 405 -11.14 4.77 -13.67
C VAL A 405 -9.87 4.60 -12.86
N ILE A 406 -8.97 5.56 -12.95
CA ILE A 406 -7.78 5.67 -12.10
C ILE A 406 -8.01 6.82 -11.13
N ARG A 407 -7.96 6.56 -9.82
CA ARG A 407 -8.04 7.55 -8.76
C ARG A 407 -6.70 7.70 -8.06
N ALA A 408 -6.28 8.93 -7.82
CA ALA A 408 -5.01 9.22 -7.18
C ALA A 408 -5.11 10.43 -6.25
N GLY A 409 -4.19 10.51 -5.29
CA GLY A 409 -3.97 11.75 -4.54
C GLY A 409 -3.36 12.83 -5.43
N ASN A 410 -3.76 14.09 -5.24
CA ASN A 410 -3.15 15.23 -5.91
C ASN A 410 -1.77 15.55 -5.31
N ALA A 411 -0.81 14.66 -5.52
CA ALA A 411 0.53 14.69 -4.93
C ALA A 411 1.58 14.03 -5.83
N ASN A 412 2.84 14.29 -5.56
CA ASN A 412 3.99 13.65 -6.20
C ASN A 412 3.94 13.76 -7.74
N LEU A 413 4.16 12.65 -8.47
CA LEU A 413 4.15 12.66 -9.94
C LEU A 413 2.78 13.01 -10.54
N PHE A 414 1.69 12.78 -9.81
CA PHE A 414 0.37 13.24 -10.26
C PHE A 414 0.21 14.77 -10.28
N LEU A 415 1.19 15.54 -9.77
CA LEU A 415 1.28 16.98 -9.98
C LEU A 415 1.82 17.35 -11.38
N SER A 416 2.54 16.44 -12.07
CA SER A 416 3.05 16.68 -13.42
C SER A 416 1.94 16.54 -14.46
N PRO A 417 1.67 17.58 -15.28
CA PRO A 417 0.76 17.47 -16.40
C PRO A 417 1.19 16.39 -17.42
N ILE A 418 2.50 16.28 -17.69
CA ILE A 418 3.05 15.28 -18.62
C ILE A 418 2.71 13.86 -18.14
N PHE A 419 2.97 13.59 -16.86
CA PHE A 419 2.68 12.27 -16.28
C PHE A 419 1.19 11.91 -16.39
N ARG A 420 0.30 12.84 -16.03
CA ARG A 420 -1.15 12.62 -16.08
C ARG A 420 -1.66 12.43 -17.50
N ASP A 421 -1.26 13.31 -18.41
CA ASP A 421 -1.68 13.24 -19.83
C ASP A 421 -1.19 11.95 -20.50
N ALA A 422 0.07 11.57 -20.22
CA ALA A 422 0.66 10.35 -20.75
C ALA A 422 -0.04 9.11 -20.22
N LEU A 423 -0.33 9.06 -18.91
CA LEU A 423 -1.01 7.92 -18.28
C LEU A 423 -2.44 7.79 -18.78
N ALA A 424 -3.21 8.88 -18.81
CA ALA A 424 -4.57 8.88 -19.35
C ALA A 424 -4.58 8.49 -20.85
N GLY A 425 -3.65 9.06 -21.63
CA GLY A 425 -3.54 8.79 -23.07
C GLY A 425 -3.19 7.34 -23.39
N VAL A 426 -2.18 6.76 -22.72
CA VAL A 426 -1.72 5.40 -23.03
C VAL A 426 -2.65 4.31 -22.46
N THR A 427 -3.38 4.61 -21.39
CA THR A 427 -4.37 3.66 -20.81
C THR A 427 -5.76 3.79 -21.41
N GLY A 428 -6.07 4.94 -22.01
CA GLY A 428 -7.41 5.28 -22.45
C GLY A 428 -8.39 5.50 -21.30
N THR A 429 -7.89 5.73 -20.07
CA THR A 429 -8.69 5.74 -18.85
C THR A 429 -8.67 7.13 -18.20
N VAL A 430 -9.83 7.58 -17.71
CA VAL A 430 -9.95 8.84 -16.96
C VAL A 430 -9.18 8.75 -15.65
N ILE A 431 -8.47 9.84 -15.30
CA ILE A 431 -7.79 9.99 -14.03
C ILE A 431 -8.52 11.04 -13.17
N GLU A 432 -8.92 10.66 -11.98
CA GLU A 432 -9.54 11.54 -10.98
C GLU A 432 -8.55 11.81 -9.84
N LEU A 433 -8.32 13.09 -9.51
CA LEU A 433 -7.42 13.50 -8.43
C LEU A 433 -8.20 14.00 -7.22
N TYR A 434 -7.75 13.59 -6.04
CA TYR A 434 -8.40 13.88 -4.77
C TYR A 434 -7.42 14.41 -3.72
N ASP A 435 -7.93 15.16 -2.73
CA ASP A 435 -7.20 15.57 -1.53
C ASP A 435 -7.61 14.66 -0.36
N THR A 436 -6.84 13.62 -0.15
CA THR A 436 -7.05 12.64 0.93
C THR A 436 -5.74 11.97 1.31
N ASN A 437 -5.75 11.25 2.44
CA ASN A 437 -4.61 10.47 2.91
C ASN A 437 -5.07 9.24 3.70
N GLY A 438 -4.12 8.36 4.06
CA GLY A 438 -4.41 7.10 4.75
C GLY A 438 -5.13 7.28 6.09
N ALA A 439 -4.78 8.29 6.88
CA ALA A 439 -5.44 8.54 8.17
C ALA A 439 -6.90 8.99 8.01
N VAL A 440 -7.20 9.79 6.98
CA VAL A 440 -8.59 10.16 6.63
C VAL A 440 -9.37 8.93 6.18
N GLY A 441 -8.77 8.08 5.33
CA GLY A 441 -9.37 6.81 4.93
C GLY A 441 -9.71 5.92 6.11
N ALA A 442 -8.79 5.78 7.07
CA ALA A 442 -8.99 5.00 8.29
C ALA A 442 -10.12 5.57 9.16
N ALA A 443 -10.21 6.91 9.32
CA ALA A 443 -11.29 7.56 10.05
C ALA A 443 -12.66 7.29 9.41
N LYS A 444 -12.77 7.44 8.09
CA LYS A 444 -14.00 7.14 7.34
C LYS A 444 -14.36 5.65 7.40
N GLY A 445 -13.35 4.78 7.32
CA GLY A 445 -13.51 3.34 7.54
C GLY A 445 -14.09 3.03 8.93
N ALA A 446 -13.61 3.75 9.96
CA ALA A 446 -14.17 3.61 11.30
C ALA A 446 -15.64 4.04 11.37
N GLY A 447 -16.00 5.12 10.69
CA GLY A 447 -17.40 5.58 10.59
C GLY A 447 -18.33 4.57 9.94
N ILE A 448 -17.85 3.87 8.90
CA ILE A 448 -18.58 2.76 8.26
C ILE A 448 -18.71 1.59 9.24
N GLY A 449 -17.61 1.16 9.85
CA GLY A 449 -17.57 0.03 10.77
C GLY A 449 -18.38 0.23 12.05
N ALA A 450 -18.56 1.49 12.48
CA ALA A 450 -19.40 1.87 13.61
C ALA A 450 -20.89 2.08 13.24
N GLY A 451 -21.25 1.98 11.96
CA GLY A 451 -22.61 2.24 11.48
C GLY A 451 -23.02 3.73 11.54
N ILE A 452 -22.06 4.64 11.69
CA ILE A 452 -22.28 6.09 11.61
C ILE A 452 -22.59 6.48 10.16
N TYR A 453 -21.83 5.92 9.22
CA TYR A 453 -22.15 5.97 7.79
C TYR A 453 -22.79 4.64 7.37
N LYS A 454 -23.89 4.72 6.65
CA LYS A 454 -24.63 3.55 6.17
C LYS A 454 -23.85 2.73 5.15
N ASN A 455 -23.03 3.41 4.36
CA ASN A 455 -22.23 2.83 3.29
C ASN A 455 -21.06 3.76 2.92
N ALA A 456 -20.25 3.32 1.98
CA ALA A 456 -19.12 4.10 1.49
C ALA A 456 -19.55 5.37 0.72
N GLU A 457 -20.70 5.36 0.04
CA GLU A 457 -21.19 6.53 -0.68
C GLU A 457 -21.43 7.69 0.30
N GLU A 458 -22.07 7.44 1.44
CA GLU A 458 -22.26 8.43 2.50
C GLU A 458 -20.92 8.87 3.12
N ALA A 459 -20.03 7.94 3.43
CA ALA A 459 -18.72 8.23 4.03
C ALA A 459 -17.85 9.12 3.12
N PHE A 460 -17.95 8.95 1.80
CA PHE A 460 -17.13 9.66 0.83
C PHE A 460 -17.87 10.79 0.09
N ALA A 461 -19.09 11.15 0.51
CA ALA A 461 -19.85 12.25 -0.10
C ALA A 461 -19.09 13.60 -0.06
N SER A 462 -18.25 13.82 0.96
CA SER A 462 -17.39 14.99 1.09
C SER A 462 -16.09 14.95 0.28
N LEU A 463 -15.76 13.79 -0.32
CA LEU A 463 -14.53 13.62 -1.09
C LEU A 463 -14.66 14.34 -2.44
N LYS A 464 -14.01 15.51 -2.55
CA LYS A 464 -14.11 16.35 -3.74
C LYS A 464 -13.03 15.98 -4.76
N LYS A 465 -13.45 15.83 -6.02
CA LYS A 465 -12.52 15.78 -7.14
C LYS A 465 -11.86 17.14 -7.32
N ILE A 466 -10.53 17.18 -7.23
CA ILE A 466 -9.74 18.40 -7.46
C ILE A 466 -9.55 18.61 -8.95
N ASN A 467 -9.29 17.52 -9.68
CA ASN A 467 -9.06 17.55 -11.12
C ASN A 467 -9.53 16.24 -11.76
N VAL A 468 -9.92 16.32 -13.01
CA VAL A 468 -10.26 15.18 -13.87
C VAL A 468 -9.45 15.32 -15.15
N ILE A 469 -8.72 14.27 -15.51
CA ILE A 469 -7.91 14.22 -16.73
C ILE A 469 -8.53 13.19 -17.65
N GLU A 470 -9.12 13.67 -18.73
CA GLU A 470 -9.69 12.84 -19.79
C GLU A 470 -8.59 12.41 -20.77
N PRO A 471 -8.66 11.20 -21.33
CA PRO A 471 -7.78 10.77 -22.40
C PRO A 471 -7.94 11.71 -23.63
N ASP A 472 -6.83 12.33 -24.06
CA ASP A 472 -6.80 13.14 -25.29
C ASP A 472 -6.63 12.22 -26.50
N GLY A 473 -7.68 12.03 -27.29
CA GLY A 473 -7.69 11.15 -28.45
C GLY A 473 -6.65 11.51 -29.53
N PHE A 474 -6.25 12.78 -29.64
CA PHE A 474 -5.20 13.20 -30.57
C PHE A 474 -3.80 12.77 -30.10
N LYS A 475 -3.57 12.77 -28.79
CA LYS A 475 -2.28 12.38 -28.19
C LYS A 475 -2.21 10.87 -27.94
N ALA A 476 -3.32 10.18 -27.76
CA ALA A 476 -3.38 8.77 -27.39
C ALA A 476 -2.59 7.88 -28.36
N ASN A 477 -2.76 8.06 -29.67
CA ASN A 477 -2.04 7.27 -30.67
C ASN A 477 -0.52 7.46 -30.57
N ALA A 478 -0.04 8.68 -30.29
CA ALA A 478 1.37 8.96 -30.12
C ALA A 478 1.93 8.29 -28.85
N TYR A 479 1.20 8.34 -27.75
CA TYR A 479 1.58 7.64 -26.50
C TYR A 479 1.57 6.13 -26.65
N CYS A 480 0.56 5.56 -27.32
CA CYS A 480 0.52 4.13 -27.61
C CYS A 480 1.69 3.69 -28.49
N GLY A 481 2.02 4.46 -29.56
CA GLY A 481 3.18 4.16 -30.40
C GLY A 481 4.51 4.23 -29.63
N ALA A 482 4.67 5.22 -28.74
CA ALA A 482 5.85 5.32 -27.89
C ALA A 482 5.93 4.18 -26.86
N PHE A 483 4.78 3.72 -26.31
CA PHE A 483 4.70 2.58 -25.42
C PHE A 483 5.12 1.27 -26.10
N GLU A 484 4.67 1.01 -27.32
CA GLU A 484 5.06 -0.21 -28.05
C GLU A 484 6.58 -0.26 -28.28
N ILE A 485 7.21 0.86 -28.67
CA ILE A 485 8.68 0.95 -28.80
C ILE A 485 9.38 0.70 -27.45
N TRP A 486 8.85 1.28 -26.37
CA TRP A 486 9.38 1.07 -25.02
C TRP A 486 9.24 -0.40 -24.58
N LYS A 487 8.10 -1.02 -24.87
CA LYS A 487 7.82 -2.42 -24.57
C LYS A 487 8.75 -3.38 -25.32
N GLU A 488 9.00 -3.15 -26.62
CA GLU A 488 9.97 -3.92 -27.40
C GLU A 488 11.37 -3.87 -26.76
N ARG A 489 11.80 -2.69 -26.29
CA ARG A 489 13.09 -2.52 -25.61
C ARG A 489 13.14 -3.22 -24.26
N LEU A 490 12.02 -3.21 -23.51
CA LEU A 490 11.89 -3.98 -22.28
C LEU A 490 12.02 -5.48 -22.57
N GLU A 491 11.30 -6.01 -23.54
CA GLU A 491 11.34 -7.42 -23.93
C GLU A 491 12.74 -7.88 -24.37
N GLN A 492 13.52 -7.01 -24.99
CA GLN A 492 14.92 -7.29 -25.34
C GLN A 492 15.87 -7.26 -24.13
N SER A 493 15.46 -6.67 -23.02
CA SER A 493 16.27 -6.47 -21.81
C SER A 493 15.99 -7.53 -20.74
N ILE A 494 14.90 -8.31 -20.88
CA ILE A 494 14.47 -9.38 -19.98
C ILE A 494 14.99 -10.74 -20.45
#